data_422e40b5e91064f008f047bce4da07cd
#
_entry.id   422e40b5e91064f008f047bce4da07cd
#
_cell.length_a   1.000
_cell.length_b   1.000
_cell.length_c   1.000
_cell.angle_alpha   90.00
_cell.angle_beta   90.00
_cell.angle_gamma   90.00
#
_symmetry.space_group_name_H-M   'P 1'
#
loop_
_entity.id
_entity.type
_entity.pdbx_description
1 polymer ?
#
loop_
_entity_poly.entity_id
_entity_poly.type
_entity_poly.pdbx_seq_one_letter_code
_entity_poly.pdbx_strand_id
1 'polypeptide(L)'
;MRKAHSFFFLAAFLLAPLVTMAQFLEKGRLRDVLPAEGLDKSSVVVLRDQAALNAHYYLADETVLGLSKKTEAVFARYRTGPGEALLLVIAYPSDEEARRVYEKFGRDFFSKAFDKKSSRTLEKLETGDYAAAVLTQSVLVVVLEAPDRKSCDELARRAEERALALF
;
A
#
# COMPACT_ATOMS: atom_id res chain seq x y z
N MET A 1 7.85 65.02 31.34
CA MET A 1 8.43 64.00 30.47
C MET A 1 7.91 62.64 30.91
N ARG A 2 6.95 62.07 30.20
CA ARG A 2 6.31 60.75 30.47
C ARG A 2 6.73 59.80 29.39
N LYS A 3 7.43 58.73 29.79
CA LYS A 3 7.86 57.65 28.90
C LYS A 3 6.68 56.67 28.70
N ALA A 4 6.23 56.52 27.47
CA ALA A 4 5.29 55.46 27.06
C ALA A 4 6.02 54.14 26.88
N HIS A 5 5.61 53.12 27.61
CA HIS A 5 6.05 51.74 27.41
C HIS A 5 5.04 51.06 26.49
N SER A 6 5.51 50.72 25.29
CA SER A 6 4.77 49.96 24.30
C SER A 6 4.80 48.47 24.68
N PHE A 7 3.64 47.92 24.96
CA PHE A 7 3.45 46.48 25.17
C PHE A 7 3.20 45.82 23.82
N PHE A 8 4.22 45.16 23.29
CA PHE A 8 4.04 44.19 22.24
C PHE A 8 3.66 42.82 22.87
N PHE A 9 2.38 42.46 22.87
CA PHE A 9 1.96 41.09 23.20
C PHE A 9 1.84 40.30 21.89
N LEU A 10 2.72 39.44 21.75
CA LEU A 10 2.89 38.12 21.18
C LEU A 10 1.55 37.41 20.86
N ALA A 11 1.24 37.34 19.58
CA ALA A 11 0.24 36.44 19.03
C ALA A 11 0.95 35.30 18.30
N ALA A 12 1.45 34.35 19.08
CA ALA A 12 1.99 33.09 18.55
C ALA A 12 1.47 31.95 19.40
N PHE A 13 0.26 31.45 19.04
CA PHE A 13 -0.15 30.09 19.44
C PHE A 13 -1.49 29.79 18.73
N LEU A 14 -1.49 28.83 17.82
CA LEU A 14 -2.60 27.96 17.45
C LEU A 14 -2.49 27.44 15.99
N LEU A 15 -1.40 26.71 15.68
CA LEU A 15 -1.29 25.99 14.39
C LEU A 15 -0.84 24.53 14.55
N ALA A 16 -1.06 23.91 15.70
CA ALA A 16 -0.52 22.58 15.97
C ALA A 16 -1.50 21.38 16.10
N PRO A 17 -2.84 21.47 15.93
CA PRO A 17 -3.64 20.24 15.97
C PRO A 17 -4.23 19.78 14.62
N LEU A 18 -4.06 20.50 13.51
CA LEU A 18 -4.70 20.14 12.23
C LEU A 18 -4.04 18.96 11.51
N VAL A 19 -2.74 18.77 11.72
CA VAL A 19 -1.99 17.67 11.06
C VAL A 19 -2.38 16.29 11.61
N THR A 20 -2.71 16.20 12.90
CA THR A 20 -3.01 14.91 13.57
C THR A 20 -4.39 14.36 13.18
N MET A 21 -5.35 15.22 12.85
CA MET A 21 -6.68 14.80 12.43
C MET A 21 -6.73 14.29 10.99
N ALA A 22 -5.93 14.87 10.09
CA ALA A 22 -5.80 14.40 8.71
C ALA A 22 -5.24 12.98 8.67
N GLN A 23 -4.22 12.67 9.45
CA GLN A 23 -3.63 11.32 9.53
C GLN A 23 -4.60 10.26 10.12
N PHE A 24 -5.54 10.66 10.99
CA PHE A 24 -6.57 9.74 11.51
C PHE A 24 -7.69 9.45 10.51
N LEU A 25 -8.02 10.39 9.63
CA LEU A 25 -9.01 10.20 8.58
C LEU A 25 -8.50 9.31 7.43
N GLU A 26 -7.19 9.29 7.18
CA GLU A 26 -6.58 8.43 6.17
C GLU A 26 -6.53 6.95 6.58
N LYS A 27 -6.41 6.66 7.87
CA LYS A 27 -6.28 5.28 8.41
C LYS A 27 -7.46 4.34 8.13
N GLY A 28 -8.66 4.86 7.84
CA GLY A 28 -9.81 4.06 7.41
C GLY A 28 -9.85 3.74 5.92
N ARG A 29 -9.17 4.55 5.10
CA ARG A 29 -9.30 4.53 3.65
C ARG A 29 -8.62 3.36 2.95
N LEU A 30 -7.56 2.79 3.54
CA LEU A 30 -6.83 1.72 2.86
C LEU A 30 -7.68 0.46 2.63
N ARG A 31 -8.63 0.17 3.53
CA ARG A 31 -9.59 -0.92 3.32
C ARG A 31 -10.54 -0.65 2.15
N ASP A 32 -10.80 0.61 1.85
CA ASP A 32 -11.69 1.01 0.76
C ASP A 32 -11.03 0.82 -0.61
N VAL A 33 -9.71 0.63 -0.66
CA VAL A 33 -8.97 0.24 -1.86
C VAL A 33 -9.29 -1.19 -2.28
N LEU A 34 -9.73 -2.05 -1.35
CA LEU A 34 -10.07 -3.43 -1.66
C LEU A 34 -11.28 -3.51 -2.60
N PRO A 35 -11.18 -4.09 -3.81
CA PRO A 35 -12.33 -4.33 -4.67
C PRO A 35 -13.35 -5.25 -3.99
N ALA A 36 -14.63 -4.94 -4.11
CA ALA A 36 -15.67 -5.73 -3.44
C ALA A 36 -15.93 -7.10 -4.08
N GLU A 37 -15.74 -7.20 -5.41
CA GLU A 37 -16.01 -8.42 -6.16
C GLU A 37 -14.97 -9.50 -5.88
N GLY A 38 -15.42 -10.68 -5.50
CA GLY A 38 -14.57 -11.81 -5.16
C GLY A 38 -13.92 -11.74 -3.77
N LEU A 39 -14.07 -10.62 -3.03
CA LEU A 39 -13.47 -10.44 -1.71
C LEU A 39 -14.02 -11.43 -0.68
N ASP A 40 -13.16 -12.22 -0.08
CA ASP A 40 -13.47 -12.90 1.16
C ASP A 40 -13.31 -11.91 2.34
N LYS A 41 -14.44 -11.37 2.79
CA LYS A 41 -14.47 -10.36 3.87
C LYS A 41 -13.87 -10.88 5.18
N SER A 42 -13.93 -12.19 5.43
CA SER A 42 -13.38 -12.80 6.63
C SER A 42 -11.85 -12.85 6.64
N SER A 43 -11.24 -12.76 5.47
CA SER A 43 -9.79 -12.79 5.26
C SER A 43 -9.10 -11.43 5.39
N VAL A 44 -9.87 -10.34 5.51
CA VAL A 44 -9.33 -8.97 5.55
C VAL A 44 -8.56 -8.72 6.84
N VAL A 45 -7.26 -8.51 6.74
CA VAL A 45 -6.36 -8.26 7.86
C VAL A 45 -5.59 -6.96 7.66
N VAL A 46 -5.52 -6.15 8.72
CA VAL A 46 -4.63 -4.98 8.76
C VAL A 46 -3.28 -5.43 9.28
N LEU A 47 -2.24 -5.18 8.51
CA LEU A 47 -0.87 -5.54 8.83
C LEU A 47 -0.11 -4.31 9.35
N ARG A 48 0.72 -4.51 10.36
CA ARG A 48 1.52 -3.44 10.98
C ARG A 48 3.02 -3.62 10.80
N ASP A 49 3.43 -4.82 10.43
CA ASP A 49 4.83 -5.18 10.25
C ASP A 49 4.97 -6.47 9.43
N GLN A 50 6.20 -6.84 9.14
CA GLN A 50 6.54 -8.04 8.37
C GLN A 50 6.12 -9.34 9.08
N ALA A 51 6.19 -9.39 10.41
CA ALA A 51 5.79 -10.57 11.17
C ALA A 51 4.28 -10.85 11.04
N ALA A 52 3.47 -9.76 11.04
CA ALA A 52 2.03 -9.86 10.79
C ALA A 52 1.73 -10.36 9.37
N LEU A 53 2.48 -9.91 8.35
CA LEU A 53 2.36 -10.45 7.00
C LEU A 53 2.72 -11.94 6.96
N ASN A 54 3.86 -12.32 7.51
CA ASN A 54 4.36 -13.69 7.50
C ASN A 54 3.43 -14.68 8.22
N ALA A 55 2.59 -14.21 9.15
CA ALA A 55 1.57 -15.05 9.79
C ALA A 55 0.42 -15.42 8.82
N HIS A 56 0.22 -14.67 7.73
CA HIS A 56 -0.82 -14.90 6.72
C HIS A 56 -0.26 -15.35 5.38
N TYR A 57 0.91 -14.85 5.02
CA TYR A 57 1.61 -15.16 3.79
C TYR A 57 3.11 -14.94 3.96
N TYR A 58 3.88 -16.01 3.86
CA TYR A 58 5.34 -15.92 3.93
C TYR A 58 5.88 -15.46 2.58
N LEU A 59 6.36 -14.22 2.54
CA LEU A 59 6.93 -13.62 1.33
C LEU A 59 8.46 -13.66 1.33
N ALA A 60 9.07 -13.29 2.46
CA ALA A 60 10.52 -13.27 2.67
C ALA A 60 10.84 -13.09 4.16
N ASP A 61 12.10 -13.36 4.53
CA ASP A 61 12.55 -13.28 5.93
C ASP A 61 12.53 -11.85 6.48
N GLU A 62 12.81 -10.83 5.66
CA GLU A 62 12.90 -9.46 6.16
C GLU A 62 12.36 -8.42 5.17
N THR A 63 11.80 -7.38 5.71
CA THR A 63 11.53 -6.01 5.19
C THR A 63 11.57 -5.76 3.66
N VAL A 64 11.22 -6.78 2.85
CA VAL A 64 11.19 -6.63 1.38
C VAL A 64 10.22 -5.54 0.96
N LEU A 65 9.10 -5.42 1.70
CA LEU A 65 8.05 -4.43 1.47
C LEU A 65 8.13 -3.22 2.40
N GLY A 66 9.16 -3.10 3.24
CA GLY A 66 9.36 -1.96 4.13
C GLY A 66 8.24 -1.73 5.15
N LEU A 67 7.50 -2.79 5.51
CA LEU A 67 6.42 -2.71 6.49
C LEU A 67 6.95 -2.26 7.85
N SER A 68 6.34 -1.25 8.41
CA SER A 68 6.75 -0.64 9.68
C SER A 68 5.56 0.06 10.35
N LYS A 69 5.77 0.61 11.54
CA LYS A 69 4.76 1.44 12.23
C LYS A 69 4.34 2.71 11.46
N LYS A 70 5.11 3.10 10.44
CA LYS A 70 4.85 4.27 9.59
C LYS A 70 4.05 3.92 8.33
N THR A 71 3.93 2.63 8.00
CA THR A 71 3.15 2.14 6.88
C THR A 71 1.80 1.63 7.36
N GLU A 72 0.80 1.71 6.49
CA GLU A 72 -0.44 0.97 6.64
C GLU A 72 -0.48 -0.11 5.57
N ALA A 73 -0.90 -1.31 5.94
CA ALA A 73 -1.10 -2.37 4.98
C ALA A 73 -2.38 -3.15 5.27
N VAL A 74 -3.05 -3.57 4.21
CA VAL A 74 -4.19 -4.45 4.28
C VAL A 74 -3.96 -5.65 3.37
N PHE A 75 -4.26 -6.84 3.88
CA PHE A 75 -4.18 -8.09 3.15
C PHE A 75 -5.56 -8.72 3.05
N ALA A 76 -5.88 -9.33 1.91
CA ALA A 76 -7.16 -9.99 1.69
C ALA A 76 -7.04 -11.13 0.67
N ARG A 77 -7.92 -12.13 0.79
CA ARG A 77 -8.10 -13.21 -0.19
C ARG A 77 -9.24 -12.88 -1.12
N TYR A 78 -9.09 -13.28 -2.37
CA TYR A 78 -10.08 -13.10 -3.42
C TYR A 78 -10.40 -14.41 -4.09
N ARG A 79 -11.68 -14.69 -4.27
CA ARG A 79 -12.14 -15.77 -5.14
C ARG A 79 -12.14 -15.26 -6.58
N THR A 80 -11.42 -15.97 -7.42
CA THR A 80 -11.41 -15.76 -8.87
C THR A 80 -12.14 -16.93 -9.53
N GLY A 81 -12.48 -16.83 -10.83
CA GLY A 81 -13.17 -17.92 -11.52
C GLY A 81 -12.46 -19.29 -11.40
N PRO A 82 -11.13 -19.34 -11.66
CA PRO A 82 -10.37 -20.60 -11.61
C PRO A 82 -9.78 -20.94 -10.23
N GLY A 83 -9.83 -20.04 -9.23
CA GLY A 83 -9.20 -20.29 -7.93
C GLY A 83 -9.21 -19.09 -6.99
N GLU A 84 -8.15 -18.92 -6.23
CA GLU A 84 -7.96 -17.82 -5.30
C GLU A 84 -6.77 -16.95 -5.72
N ALA A 85 -6.80 -15.68 -5.32
CA ALA A 85 -5.69 -14.74 -5.42
C ALA A 85 -5.55 -13.99 -4.10
N LEU A 86 -4.36 -13.48 -3.81
CA LEU A 86 -4.06 -12.69 -2.64
C LEU A 86 -3.81 -11.25 -3.07
N LEU A 87 -4.40 -10.30 -2.35
CA LEU A 87 -4.19 -8.88 -2.55
C LEU A 87 -3.58 -8.27 -1.30
N LEU A 88 -2.47 -7.58 -1.47
CA LEU A 88 -1.81 -6.77 -0.45
C LEU A 88 -1.76 -5.32 -0.95
N VAL A 89 -2.26 -4.40 -0.16
CA VAL A 89 -2.22 -2.96 -0.43
C VAL A 89 -1.46 -2.30 0.70
N ILE A 90 -0.46 -1.48 0.36
CA ILE A 90 0.40 -0.80 1.33
C ILE A 90 0.42 0.69 1.01
N ALA A 91 0.11 1.53 2.00
CA ALA A 91 0.30 2.97 1.95
C ALA A 91 1.58 3.36 2.69
N TYR A 92 2.44 4.12 2.02
CA TYR A 92 3.71 4.63 2.54
C TYR A 92 3.57 6.10 2.94
N PRO A 93 4.47 6.62 3.78
CA PRO A 93 4.46 8.03 4.18
C PRO A 93 4.69 9.02 3.03
N SER A 94 5.30 8.58 1.92
CA SER A 94 5.55 9.41 0.74
C SER A 94 5.67 8.58 -0.53
N ASP A 95 5.47 9.24 -1.67
CA ASP A 95 5.65 8.66 -3.01
C ASP A 95 7.10 8.19 -3.24
N GLU A 96 8.07 8.91 -2.67
CA GLU A 96 9.49 8.55 -2.77
C GLU A 96 9.78 7.23 -2.04
N GLU A 97 9.24 7.05 -0.84
CA GLU A 97 9.39 5.82 -0.08
C GLU A 97 8.70 4.65 -0.79
N ALA A 98 7.47 4.85 -1.27
CA ALA A 98 6.73 3.86 -2.03
C ALA A 98 7.50 3.43 -3.28
N ARG A 99 8.06 4.38 -4.04
CA ARG A 99 8.86 4.10 -5.24
C ARG A 99 10.12 3.32 -4.91
N ARG A 100 10.85 3.72 -3.88
CA ARG A 100 12.06 3.01 -3.44
C ARG A 100 11.78 1.55 -3.09
N VAL A 101 10.69 1.31 -2.37
CA VAL A 101 10.25 -0.05 -2.01
C VAL A 101 9.80 -0.81 -3.24
N TYR A 102 8.98 -0.21 -4.11
CA TYR A 102 8.55 -0.83 -5.37
C TYR A 102 9.75 -1.27 -6.23
N GLU A 103 10.76 -0.41 -6.38
CA GLU A 103 11.96 -0.74 -7.15
C GLU A 103 12.79 -1.86 -6.51
N LYS A 104 12.91 -1.87 -5.19
CA LYS A 104 13.61 -2.94 -4.48
C LYS A 104 12.85 -4.26 -4.62
N PHE A 105 11.56 -4.25 -4.28
CA PHE A 105 10.69 -5.42 -4.38
C PHE A 105 10.63 -5.94 -5.82
N GLY A 106 10.50 -5.04 -6.79
CA GLY A 106 10.46 -5.38 -8.20
C GLY A 106 11.71 -6.14 -8.68
N ARG A 107 12.90 -5.66 -8.30
CA ARG A 107 14.16 -6.36 -8.63
C ARG A 107 14.32 -7.71 -7.95
N ASP A 108 13.88 -7.79 -6.69
CA ASP A 108 14.09 -8.99 -5.88
C ASP A 108 13.07 -10.09 -6.22
N PHE A 109 11.83 -9.70 -6.56
CA PHE A 109 10.71 -10.61 -6.76
C PHE A 109 10.36 -10.86 -8.24
N PHE A 110 10.41 -9.82 -9.09
CA PHE A 110 10.06 -9.88 -10.53
C PHE A 110 11.32 -9.79 -11.41
N SER A 111 12.22 -10.73 -11.28
CA SER A 111 13.56 -10.66 -11.87
C SER A 111 13.59 -10.56 -13.41
N LYS A 112 12.58 -11.10 -14.11
CA LYS A 112 12.52 -11.16 -15.58
C LYS A 112 11.68 -10.05 -16.21
N ALA A 113 10.61 -9.63 -15.53
CA ALA A 113 9.63 -8.68 -16.09
C ALA A 113 9.78 -7.26 -15.53
N PHE A 114 10.66 -7.06 -14.53
CA PHE A 114 10.74 -5.78 -13.86
C PHE A 114 11.45 -4.70 -14.70
N ASP A 115 10.71 -3.63 -14.99
CA ASP A 115 11.26 -2.38 -15.54
C ASP A 115 11.05 -1.25 -14.51
N LYS A 116 12.15 -0.71 -13.98
CA LYS A 116 12.14 0.40 -13.01
C LYS A 116 11.47 1.68 -13.51
N LYS A 117 11.32 1.84 -14.84
CA LYS A 117 10.64 2.99 -15.46
C LYS A 117 9.13 2.81 -15.49
N SER A 118 8.65 1.59 -15.36
CA SER A 118 7.23 1.27 -15.27
C SER A 118 6.75 1.41 -13.83
N SER A 119 5.51 1.82 -13.64
CA SER A 119 4.80 1.74 -12.35
C SER A 119 4.02 0.43 -12.19
N ARG A 120 4.11 -0.47 -13.16
CA ARG A 120 3.39 -1.74 -13.17
C ARG A 120 4.25 -2.87 -13.70
N THR A 121 4.21 -3.99 -13.02
CA THR A 121 4.81 -5.25 -13.48
C THR A 121 3.84 -6.40 -13.24
N LEU A 122 3.88 -7.41 -14.12
CA LEU A 122 3.12 -8.65 -14.01
C LEU A 122 3.95 -9.79 -14.59
N GLU A 123 4.12 -10.85 -13.82
CA GLU A 123 4.94 -11.99 -14.21
C GLU A 123 4.26 -13.32 -13.83
N LYS A 124 4.53 -14.35 -14.63
CA LYS A 124 4.26 -15.73 -14.25
C LYS A 124 5.40 -16.25 -13.39
N LEU A 125 5.09 -16.69 -12.18
CA LEU A 125 6.05 -17.23 -11.24
C LEU A 125 6.47 -18.66 -11.61
N GLU A 126 7.56 -19.13 -11.03
CA GLU A 126 8.04 -20.51 -11.23
C GLU A 126 7.06 -21.56 -10.68
N THR A 127 6.25 -21.19 -9.69
CA THR A 127 5.12 -22.00 -9.17
C THR A 127 4.01 -22.24 -10.19
N GLY A 128 3.95 -21.44 -11.26
CA GLY A 128 2.91 -21.47 -12.28
C GLY A 128 1.84 -20.40 -12.10
N ASP A 129 1.75 -19.79 -10.92
CA ASP A 129 0.84 -18.69 -10.59
C ASP A 129 1.34 -17.36 -11.19
N TYR A 130 0.49 -16.35 -11.12
CA TYR A 130 0.82 -14.99 -11.56
C TYR A 130 0.88 -14.05 -10.38
N ALA A 131 1.80 -13.11 -10.46
CA ALA A 131 1.91 -12.00 -9.53
C ALA A 131 1.99 -10.67 -10.27
N ALA A 132 1.52 -9.59 -9.62
CA ALA A 132 1.62 -8.24 -10.13
C ALA A 132 1.96 -7.28 -9.01
N ALA A 133 2.66 -6.20 -9.34
CA ALA A 133 2.87 -5.05 -8.49
C ALA A 133 2.56 -3.78 -9.26
N VAL A 134 1.81 -2.87 -8.62
CA VAL A 134 1.43 -1.58 -9.20
C VAL A 134 1.70 -0.49 -8.18
N LEU A 135 2.47 0.51 -8.59
CA LEU A 135 2.76 1.70 -7.80
C LEU A 135 1.86 2.85 -8.27
N THR A 136 1.10 3.41 -7.36
CA THR A 136 0.22 4.55 -7.59
C THR A 136 0.42 5.55 -6.46
N GLN A 137 1.00 6.72 -6.75
CA GLN A 137 1.36 7.71 -5.72
C GLN A 137 2.15 7.04 -4.58
N SER A 138 1.68 7.18 -3.34
CA SER A 138 2.28 6.55 -2.15
C SER A 138 1.73 5.14 -1.84
N VAL A 139 0.94 4.56 -2.74
CA VAL A 139 0.31 3.24 -2.55
C VAL A 139 0.94 2.20 -3.46
N LEU A 140 1.32 1.08 -2.87
CA LEU A 140 1.76 -0.13 -3.57
C LEU A 140 0.67 -1.20 -3.48
N VAL A 141 0.20 -1.65 -4.64
CA VAL A 141 -0.73 -2.77 -4.78
C VAL A 141 0.06 -3.99 -5.24
N VAL A 142 -0.07 -5.11 -4.54
CA VAL A 142 0.58 -6.38 -4.89
C VAL A 142 -0.47 -7.48 -4.97
N VAL A 143 -0.54 -8.15 -6.11
CA VAL A 143 -1.32 -9.38 -6.28
C VAL A 143 -0.37 -10.56 -6.28
N LEU A 144 -0.71 -11.60 -5.53
CA LEU A 144 0.08 -12.82 -5.37
C LEU A 144 -0.81 -14.04 -5.64
N GLU A 145 -0.19 -15.14 -6.07
CA GLU A 145 -0.82 -16.45 -6.26
C GLU A 145 -2.09 -16.43 -7.13
N ALA A 146 -2.19 -15.49 -8.07
CA ALA A 146 -3.33 -15.50 -8.97
C ALA A 146 -3.23 -16.68 -9.96
N PRO A 147 -4.30 -17.46 -10.15
CA PRO A 147 -4.24 -18.72 -10.91
C PRO A 147 -4.03 -18.52 -12.40
N ASP A 148 -4.32 -17.31 -12.92
CA ASP A 148 -4.12 -16.95 -14.31
C ASP A 148 -3.83 -15.47 -14.49
N ARG A 149 -3.27 -15.14 -15.65
CA ARG A 149 -2.87 -13.76 -16.00
C ARG A 149 -4.03 -12.77 -15.96
N LYS A 150 -5.21 -13.18 -16.43
CA LYS A 150 -6.38 -12.29 -16.51
C LYS A 150 -6.88 -11.93 -15.12
N SER A 151 -7.03 -12.91 -14.25
CA SER A 151 -7.45 -12.69 -12.85
C SER A 151 -6.46 -11.81 -12.10
N CYS A 152 -5.14 -12.02 -12.31
CA CYS A 152 -4.08 -11.21 -11.72
C CYS A 152 -4.17 -9.75 -12.18
N ASP A 153 -4.23 -9.54 -13.49
CA ASP A 153 -4.29 -8.20 -14.10
C ASP A 153 -5.56 -7.44 -13.72
N GLU A 154 -6.70 -8.11 -13.73
CA GLU A 154 -7.99 -7.52 -13.40
C GLU A 154 -8.09 -7.10 -11.93
N LEU A 155 -7.61 -7.95 -11.00
CA LEU A 155 -7.58 -7.63 -9.58
C LEU A 155 -6.63 -6.44 -9.30
N ALA A 156 -5.44 -6.46 -9.89
CA ALA A 156 -4.47 -5.37 -9.75
C ALA A 156 -5.04 -4.04 -10.29
N ARG A 157 -5.66 -4.05 -11.48
CA ARG A 157 -6.26 -2.87 -12.09
C ARG A 157 -7.40 -2.28 -11.25
N ARG A 158 -8.31 -3.12 -10.75
CA ARG A 158 -9.41 -2.66 -9.89
C ARG A 158 -8.92 -2.04 -8.59
N ALA A 159 -7.89 -2.61 -7.97
CA ALA A 159 -7.29 -2.05 -6.77
C ALA A 159 -6.56 -0.72 -7.07
N GLU A 160 -5.84 -0.63 -8.19
CA GLU A 160 -5.19 0.60 -8.66
C GLU A 160 -6.20 1.73 -8.88
N GLU A 161 -7.30 1.47 -9.60
CA GLU A 161 -8.37 2.46 -9.83
C GLU A 161 -8.97 3.00 -8.54
N ARG A 162 -9.16 2.14 -7.55
CA ARG A 162 -9.65 2.55 -6.23
C ARG A 162 -8.61 3.34 -5.45
N ALA A 163 -7.34 2.94 -5.51
CA ALA A 163 -6.25 3.70 -4.90
C ALA A 163 -6.16 5.11 -5.48
N LEU A 164 -6.18 5.25 -6.82
CA LEU A 164 -6.19 6.55 -7.50
C LEU A 164 -7.37 7.46 -7.14
N ALA A 165 -8.52 6.86 -6.79
CA ALA A 165 -9.71 7.61 -6.40
C ALA A 165 -9.67 8.08 -4.94
N LEU A 166 -8.82 7.51 -4.09
CA LEU A 166 -8.80 7.74 -2.65
C LEU A 166 -7.58 8.50 -2.16
N PHE A 167 -6.46 8.46 -2.88
CA PHE A 167 -5.19 9.07 -2.54
C PHE A 167 -4.74 10.04 -3.60
#